data_14fa5693366d11296ebf02b9397585f5
#
_entry.id   14fa5693366d11296ebf02b9397585f5
#
_cell.length_a   1.000
_cell.length_b   1.000
_cell.length_c   1.000
_cell.angle_alpha   90.00
_cell.angle_beta   90.00
_cell.angle_gamma   90.00
#
_symmetry.space_group_name_H-M   'P 1'
#
loop_
_entity.id
_entity.type
_entity.pdbx_description
1 polymer ?
#
loop_
_entity_poly.entity_id
_entity_poly.type
_entity_poly.pdbx_seq_one_letter_code
_entity_poly.pdbx_strand_id
1 'polypeptide(L)'
;KKKVYEKISLICKKECIFCVNTSCISITEIASFSDRMEQVIGVHFMNPVPLIPTVEAIRGKKTTDETIEKTNDLIRKIGKRSIVINDSVGFVSNRISHLMMNEAAYLVYEGVATPEQIDDIFRSCYGHKMGPLETADLIGLDTVTNSLQVLYDKYKDKKFRCCPLLKDMVRVNELGRKSGKGFYRYEV
;
A
#
# COMPACT_ATOMS: atom_id res chain seq x y z
N LYS A 1 -11.67 -6.73 -10.13
CA LYS A 1 -11.89 -5.29 -10.41
C LYS A 1 -12.39 -5.06 -11.85
N LYS A 2 -11.84 -5.70 -12.91
CA LYS A 2 -12.27 -5.53 -14.31
C LYS A 2 -13.80 -5.53 -14.46
N LYS A 3 -14.48 -6.62 -14.12
CA LYS A 3 -15.96 -6.75 -14.24
C LYS A 3 -16.73 -5.64 -13.49
N VAL A 4 -16.17 -5.08 -12.43
CA VAL A 4 -16.82 -3.99 -11.68
C VAL A 4 -16.75 -2.68 -12.49
N TYR A 5 -15.57 -2.33 -13.01
CA TYR A 5 -15.40 -1.09 -13.77
C TYR A 5 -16.13 -1.11 -15.10
N GLU A 6 -16.19 -2.25 -15.79
CA GLU A 6 -17.04 -2.45 -16.98
C GLU A 6 -18.51 -2.17 -16.66
N LYS A 7 -19.02 -2.69 -15.52
CA LYS A 7 -20.42 -2.47 -15.13
C LYS A 7 -20.72 -1.03 -14.71
N ILE A 8 -19.89 -0.45 -13.81
CA ILE A 8 -20.16 0.91 -13.31
C ILE A 8 -20.04 1.96 -14.41
N SER A 9 -19.22 1.73 -15.44
CA SER A 9 -19.14 2.59 -16.63
C SER A 9 -20.49 2.71 -17.35
N LEU A 10 -21.30 1.64 -17.35
CA LEU A 10 -22.58 1.62 -18.04
C LEU A 10 -23.71 2.29 -17.23
N ILE A 11 -23.61 2.32 -15.90
CA ILE A 11 -24.69 2.77 -15.01
C ILE A 11 -24.44 4.12 -14.36
N CYS A 12 -23.18 4.55 -14.25
CA CYS A 12 -22.83 5.84 -13.69
C CYS A 12 -22.99 6.95 -14.73
N LYS A 13 -23.39 8.16 -14.28
CA LYS A 13 -23.44 9.36 -15.12
C LYS A 13 -22.09 9.62 -15.77
N LYS A 14 -22.09 10.21 -16.96
CA LYS A 14 -20.85 10.48 -17.74
C LYS A 14 -19.84 11.37 -17.00
N GLU A 15 -20.31 12.25 -16.14
CA GLU A 15 -19.49 13.19 -15.35
C GLU A 15 -18.89 12.56 -14.09
N CYS A 16 -19.23 11.29 -13.79
CA CYS A 16 -18.80 10.61 -12.57
C CYS A 16 -17.31 10.29 -12.63
N ILE A 17 -16.55 10.75 -11.65
CA ILE A 17 -15.14 10.39 -11.45
C ILE A 17 -15.07 9.06 -10.68
N PHE A 18 -14.23 8.16 -11.16
CA PHE A 18 -13.95 6.89 -10.49
C PHE A 18 -12.71 6.97 -9.62
N CYS A 19 -12.93 7.13 -8.31
CA CYS A 19 -11.87 7.10 -7.31
C CYS A 19 -11.54 5.64 -6.93
N VAL A 20 -10.34 5.19 -7.28
CA VAL A 20 -9.91 3.80 -7.11
C VAL A 20 -9.10 3.66 -5.84
N ASN A 21 -9.64 2.99 -4.81
CA ASN A 21 -8.87 2.60 -3.64
C ASN A 21 -8.23 1.22 -3.88
N THR A 22 -6.93 1.21 -4.10
CA THR A 22 -6.10 0.01 -4.28
C THR A 22 -4.67 0.31 -3.84
N SER A 23 -3.93 -0.71 -3.42
CA SER A 23 -2.58 -0.53 -2.88
C SER A 23 -1.47 -0.87 -3.88
N CYS A 24 -1.69 -1.81 -4.80
CA CYS A 24 -0.63 -2.31 -5.68
C CYS A 24 -1.03 -2.51 -7.15
N ILE A 25 -2.28 -2.16 -7.54
CA ILE A 25 -2.73 -2.33 -8.93
C ILE A 25 -2.60 -0.99 -9.65
N SER A 26 -2.04 -0.99 -10.85
CA SER A 26 -1.92 0.21 -11.71
C SER A 26 -3.28 0.85 -11.96
N ILE A 27 -3.37 2.15 -11.73
CA ILE A 27 -4.57 2.96 -12.01
C ILE A 27 -4.82 3.02 -13.51
N THR A 28 -3.76 3.11 -14.31
CA THR A 28 -3.84 3.07 -15.78
C THR A 28 -4.46 1.77 -16.29
N GLU A 29 -4.08 0.63 -15.68
CA GLU A 29 -4.67 -0.66 -16.00
C GLU A 29 -6.15 -0.71 -15.62
N ILE A 30 -6.53 -0.23 -14.44
CA ILE A 30 -7.94 -0.18 -14.03
C ILE A 30 -8.74 0.75 -14.94
N ALA A 31 -8.20 1.91 -15.29
CA ALA A 31 -8.84 2.86 -16.18
C ALA A 31 -9.15 2.26 -17.55
N SER A 32 -8.30 1.35 -18.06
CA SER A 32 -8.53 0.69 -19.35
C SER A 32 -9.76 -0.22 -19.39
N PHE A 33 -10.35 -0.53 -18.24
CA PHE A 33 -11.60 -1.27 -18.15
C PHE A 33 -12.85 -0.39 -18.13
N SER A 34 -12.68 0.93 -18.23
CA SER A 34 -13.76 1.91 -18.26
C SER A 34 -13.83 2.62 -19.62
N ASP A 35 -14.98 3.22 -19.92
CA ASP A 35 -15.20 4.07 -21.11
C ASP A 35 -14.72 5.53 -20.89
N ARG A 36 -14.17 5.85 -19.71
CA ARG A 36 -13.81 7.21 -19.28
C ARG A 36 -12.46 7.26 -18.57
N MET A 37 -11.41 6.84 -19.25
CA MET A 37 -10.06 6.75 -18.68
C MET A 37 -9.55 8.07 -18.07
N GLU A 38 -9.99 9.21 -18.62
CA GLU A 38 -9.63 10.55 -18.17
C GLU A 38 -10.23 10.88 -16.79
N GLN A 39 -11.31 10.22 -16.41
CA GLN A 39 -12.05 10.42 -15.14
C GLN A 39 -11.74 9.32 -14.11
N VAL A 40 -10.68 8.55 -14.32
CA VAL A 40 -10.23 7.53 -13.33
C VAL A 40 -8.98 8.02 -12.64
N ILE A 41 -8.99 8.01 -11.31
CA ILE A 41 -7.89 8.42 -10.45
C ILE A 41 -7.74 7.45 -9.27
N GLY A 42 -6.52 7.15 -8.88
CA GLY A 42 -6.25 6.42 -7.64
C GLY A 42 -6.42 7.32 -6.42
N VAL A 43 -7.05 6.80 -5.37
CA VAL A 43 -7.15 7.46 -4.05
C VAL A 43 -6.79 6.43 -3.00
N HIS A 44 -5.51 6.40 -2.65
CA HIS A 44 -4.97 5.41 -1.72
C HIS A 44 -4.96 5.96 -0.30
N PHE A 45 -5.91 5.48 0.50
CA PHE A 45 -6.00 5.79 1.92
C PHE A 45 -5.05 4.92 2.73
N MET A 46 -4.41 5.52 3.72
CA MET A 46 -3.55 4.81 4.70
C MET A 46 -4.35 4.40 5.92
N ASN A 47 -4.12 3.20 6.43
CA ASN A 47 -4.76 2.72 7.68
C ASN A 47 -3.99 3.20 8.92
N PRO A 48 -4.71 3.60 9.99
CA PRO A 48 -6.18 3.78 10.11
C PRO A 48 -6.67 5.04 9.39
N VAL A 49 -7.62 4.86 8.47
CA VAL A 49 -8.12 5.95 7.62
C VAL A 49 -8.56 7.21 8.40
N PRO A 50 -9.29 7.12 9.54
CA PRO A 50 -9.67 8.32 10.27
C PRO A 50 -8.49 9.12 10.81
N LEU A 51 -7.39 8.47 11.18
CA LEU A 51 -6.25 9.09 11.88
C LEU A 51 -5.19 9.64 10.93
N ILE A 52 -5.06 9.07 9.73
CA ILE A 52 -4.03 9.49 8.78
C ILE A 52 -4.56 10.65 7.92
N PRO A 53 -3.95 11.85 8.01
CA PRO A 53 -4.46 13.03 7.33
C PRO A 53 -4.09 13.10 5.83
N THR A 54 -3.22 12.21 5.37
CA THR A 54 -2.66 12.26 4.00
C THR A 54 -3.14 11.08 3.17
N VAL A 55 -3.43 11.34 1.89
CA VAL A 55 -3.85 10.37 0.88
C VAL A 55 -2.92 10.48 -0.32
N GLU A 56 -2.47 9.36 -0.87
CA GLU A 56 -1.84 9.37 -2.19
C GLU A 56 -2.93 9.46 -3.25
N ALA A 57 -2.88 10.51 -4.08
CA ALA A 57 -3.71 10.65 -5.27
C ALA A 57 -2.89 10.23 -6.49
N ILE A 58 -3.29 9.16 -7.16
CA ILE A 58 -2.48 8.53 -8.21
C ILE A 58 -3.03 8.90 -9.58
N ARG A 59 -2.25 9.67 -10.33
CA ARG A 59 -2.54 10.05 -11.73
C ARG A 59 -2.27 8.85 -12.63
N GLY A 60 -3.31 8.24 -13.20
CA GLY A 60 -3.19 7.31 -14.33
C GLY A 60 -2.74 8.02 -15.61
N LYS A 61 -2.31 7.27 -16.60
CA LYS A 61 -1.74 7.81 -17.86
C LYS A 61 -2.67 8.78 -18.61
N LYS A 62 -3.98 8.63 -18.47
CA LYS A 62 -4.99 9.45 -19.12
C LYS A 62 -5.75 10.39 -18.18
N THR A 63 -5.53 10.28 -16.85
CA THR A 63 -6.20 11.13 -15.85
C THR A 63 -5.94 12.61 -16.13
N THR A 64 -7.02 13.39 -16.31
CA THR A 64 -6.92 14.83 -16.59
C THR A 64 -6.64 15.66 -15.34
N ASP A 65 -6.12 16.88 -15.51
CA ASP A 65 -5.92 17.84 -14.43
C ASP A 65 -7.25 18.20 -13.75
N GLU A 66 -8.32 18.35 -14.52
CA GLU A 66 -9.67 18.60 -13.99
C GLU A 66 -10.12 17.48 -13.03
N THR A 67 -9.87 16.21 -13.38
CA THR A 67 -10.17 15.06 -12.52
C THR A 67 -9.36 15.13 -11.24
N ILE A 68 -8.10 15.52 -11.31
CA ILE A 68 -7.23 15.67 -10.14
C ILE A 68 -7.72 16.79 -9.23
N GLU A 69 -8.05 17.95 -9.78
CA GLU A 69 -8.55 19.11 -9.02
C GLU A 69 -9.85 18.79 -8.29
N LYS A 70 -10.84 18.23 -8.98
CA LYS A 70 -12.11 17.81 -8.37
C LYS A 70 -11.90 16.76 -7.26
N THR A 71 -10.97 15.85 -7.46
CA THR A 71 -10.63 14.82 -6.44
C THR A 71 -9.93 15.46 -5.24
N ASN A 72 -9.00 16.38 -5.47
CA ASN A 72 -8.33 17.10 -4.39
C ASN A 72 -9.30 17.94 -3.57
N ASP A 73 -10.30 18.56 -4.22
CA ASP A 73 -11.38 19.28 -3.54
C ASP A 73 -12.22 18.37 -2.65
N LEU A 74 -12.56 17.18 -3.15
CA LEU A 74 -13.26 16.17 -2.35
C LEU A 74 -12.43 15.75 -1.14
N ILE A 75 -11.13 15.46 -1.35
CA ILE A 75 -10.21 15.03 -0.28
C ILE A 75 -10.09 16.14 0.78
N ARG A 76 -10.01 17.41 0.39
CA ARG A 76 -10.02 18.55 1.31
C ARG A 76 -11.31 18.67 2.12
N LYS A 77 -12.46 18.49 1.46
CA LYS A 77 -13.79 18.53 2.12
C LYS A 77 -13.95 17.47 3.22
N ILE A 78 -13.28 16.32 3.10
CA ILE A 78 -13.26 15.29 4.15
C ILE A 78 -12.14 15.47 5.19
N GLY A 79 -11.53 16.67 5.24
CA GLY A 79 -10.50 17.02 6.23
C GLY A 79 -9.13 16.41 5.98
N LYS A 80 -8.85 15.96 4.75
CA LYS A 80 -7.56 15.35 4.39
C LYS A 80 -6.82 16.16 3.35
N ARG A 81 -5.51 15.87 3.19
CA ARG A 81 -4.70 16.41 2.10
C ARG A 81 -4.28 15.30 1.15
N SER A 82 -4.19 15.62 -0.12
CA SER A 82 -3.66 14.74 -1.15
C SER A 82 -2.22 15.07 -1.50
N ILE A 83 -1.45 14.04 -1.82
CA ILE A 83 -0.16 14.16 -2.51
C ILE A 83 -0.35 13.47 -3.86
N VAL A 84 -0.26 14.25 -4.95
CA VAL A 84 -0.44 13.73 -6.30
C VAL A 84 0.87 13.09 -6.77
N ILE A 85 0.79 11.85 -7.21
CA ILE A 85 1.91 11.09 -7.76
C ILE A 85 1.51 10.44 -9.08
N ASN A 86 2.49 10.09 -9.91
CA ASN A 86 2.24 9.33 -11.13
C ASN A 86 2.03 7.84 -10.83
N ASP A 87 1.24 7.20 -11.68
CA ASP A 87 0.91 5.77 -11.56
C ASP A 87 2.15 4.88 -11.67
N SER A 88 2.29 4.02 -10.69
CA SER A 88 3.31 2.96 -10.64
C SER A 88 2.82 1.87 -9.70
N VAL A 89 3.13 0.62 -9.98
CA VAL A 89 2.72 -0.50 -9.11
C VAL A 89 3.38 -0.37 -7.73
N GLY A 90 2.54 -0.40 -6.66
CA GLY A 90 2.98 -0.16 -5.28
C GLY A 90 3.09 1.31 -4.90
N PHE A 91 2.82 2.23 -5.86
CA PHE A 91 2.89 3.69 -5.64
C PHE A 91 4.20 4.13 -4.99
N VAL A 92 4.22 5.18 -4.19
CA VAL A 92 5.41 5.57 -3.43
C VAL A 92 5.45 4.85 -2.09
N SER A 93 4.37 4.89 -1.32
CA SER A 93 4.34 4.37 0.04
C SER A 93 4.65 2.88 0.10
N ASN A 94 3.87 2.04 -0.60
CA ASN A 94 4.04 0.59 -0.52
C ASN A 94 5.35 0.12 -1.16
N ARG A 95 5.78 0.75 -2.25
CA ARG A 95 7.02 0.36 -2.90
C ARG A 95 8.24 0.55 -2.01
N ILE A 96 8.27 1.61 -1.21
CA ILE A 96 9.37 1.90 -0.27
C ILE A 96 9.18 1.11 1.03
N SER A 97 8.00 1.18 1.66
CA SER A 97 7.79 0.58 2.96
C SER A 97 7.92 -0.94 2.95
N HIS A 98 7.44 -1.61 1.89
CA HIS A 98 7.57 -3.07 1.80
C HIS A 98 9.01 -3.53 1.57
N LEU A 99 9.84 -2.75 0.86
CA LEU A 99 11.27 -3.03 0.78
C LEU A 99 11.96 -2.86 2.15
N MET A 100 11.63 -1.80 2.88
CA MET A 100 12.16 -1.57 4.23
C MET A 100 11.78 -2.70 5.19
N MET A 101 10.50 -3.11 5.21
CA MET A 101 10.03 -4.21 6.05
C MET A 101 10.66 -5.55 5.65
N ASN A 102 10.81 -5.80 4.36
CA ASN A 102 11.43 -7.01 3.85
C ASN A 102 12.92 -7.11 4.21
N GLU A 103 13.65 -6.00 4.07
CA GLU A 103 15.06 -5.93 4.45
C GLU A 103 15.23 -6.09 5.97
N ALA A 104 14.39 -5.46 6.77
CA ALA A 104 14.35 -5.66 8.21
C ALA A 104 14.14 -7.15 8.58
N ALA A 105 13.23 -7.84 7.88
CA ALA A 105 13.01 -9.26 8.06
C ALA A 105 14.24 -10.11 7.65
N TYR A 106 14.99 -9.71 6.62
CA TYR A 106 16.24 -10.38 6.25
C TYR A 106 17.30 -10.23 7.34
N LEU A 107 17.44 -9.06 7.97
CA LEU A 107 18.37 -8.83 9.08
C LEU A 107 18.07 -9.77 10.29
N VAL A 108 16.77 -10.00 10.55
CA VAL A 108 16.37 -11.00 11.57
C VAL A 108 16.70 -12.42 11.12
N TYR A 109 16.37 -12.75 9.85
CA TYR A 109 16.62 -14.08 9.27
C TYR A 109 18.11 -14.46 9.27
N GLU A 110 18.97 -13.50 9.02
CA GLU A 110 20.43 -13.64 8.97
C GLU A 110 21.08 -13.57 10.37
N GLY A 111 20.29 -13.30 11.43
CA GLY A 111 20.78 -13.19 12.79
C GLY A 111 21.63 -11.95 13.07
N VAL A 112 21.50 -10.92 12.27
CA VAL A 112 22.24 -9.64 12.43
C VAL A 112 21.72 -8.86 13.65
N ALA A 113 20.38 -8.81 13.83
CA ALA A 113 19.76 -8.11 14.95
C ALA A 113 18.39 -8.74 15.29
N THR A 114 17.93 -8.51 16.52
CA THR A 114 16.57 -8.88 16.94
C THR A 114 15.53 -7.90 16.40
N PRO A 115 14.24 -8.28 16.32
CA PRO A 115 13.17 -7.36 15.94
C PRO A 115 13.17 -6.07 16.77
N GLU A 116 13.37 -6.18 18.08
CA GLU A 116 13.38 -5.06 19.01
C GLU A 116 14.53 -4.08 18.71
N GLN A 117 15.72 -4.61 18.43
CA GLN A 117 16.90 -3.80 18.11
C GLN A 117 16.70 -3.03 16.81
N ILE A 118 16.15 -3.68 15.76
CA ILE A 118 15.89 -3.03 14.48
C ILE A 118 14.86 -1.91 14.66
N ASP A 119 13.73 -2.22 15.28
CA ASP A 119 12.65 -1.25 15.45
C ASP A 119 13.04 -0.09 16.36
N ASP A 120 13.88 -0.36 17.40
CA ASP A 120 14.37 0.68 18.28
C ASP A 120 15.33 1.65 17.57
N ILE A 121 16.20 1.16 16.70
CA ILE A 121 17.05 1.99 15.85
C ILE A 121 16.18 2.91 14.98
N PHE A 122 15.13 2.41 14.36
CA PHE A 122 14.26 3.23 13.51
C PHE A 122 13.48 4.27 14.31
N ARG A 123 13.05 3.94 15.54
CA ARG A 123 12.39 4.89 16.43
C ARG A 123 13.35 5.95 16.95
N SER A 124 14.50 5.54 17.48
CA SER A 124 15.42 6.43 18.19
C SER A 124 16.30 7.26 17.27
N CYS A 125 16.80 6.67 16.16
CA CYS A 125 17.74 7.35 15.25
C CYS A 125 17.05 8.08 14.10
N TYR A 126 15.88 7.59 13.64
CA TYR A 126 15.17 8.15 12.49
C TYR A 126 13.84 8.82 12.84
N GLY A 127 13.41 8.77 14.10
CA GLY A 127 12.19 9.42 14.57
C GLY A 127 10.90 8.77 14.06
N HIS A 128 10.93 7.50 13.64
CA HIS A 128 9.73 6.77 13.28
C HIS A 128 8.87 6.52 14.51
N LYS A 129 7.54 6.67 14.38
CA LYS A 129 6.61 6.33 15.48
C LYS A 129 6.58 4.84 15.78
N MET A 130 6.78 4.03 14.74
CA MET A 130 6.85 2.58 14.77
C MET A 130 8.04 2.13 13.93
N GLY A 131 8.72 1.08 14.36
CA GLY A 131 9.75 0.47 13.54
C GLY A 131 9.18 -0.35 12.37
N PRO A 132 10.03 -0.79 11.44
CA PRO A 132 9.60 -1.52 10.24
C PRO A 132 8.89 -2.84 10.53
N LEU A 133 9.32 -3.59 11.55
CA LEU A 133 8.76 -4.91 11.88
C LEU A 133 7.45 -4.80 12.67
N GLU A 134 7.36 -3.85 13.59
CA GLU A 134 6.09 -3.52 14.25
C GLU A 134 5.06 -2.99 13.22
N THR A 135 5.49 -2.24 12.22
CA THR A 135 4.64 -1.79 11.11
C THR A 135 4.18 -2.97 10.25
N ALA A 136 5.06 -3.93 9.99
CA ALA A 136 4.70 -5.14 9.25
C ALA A 136 3.63 -5.96 9.99
N ASP A 137 3.76 -6.10 11.31
CA ASP A 137 2.78 -6.79 12.16
C ASP A 137 1.43 -6.05 12.21
N LEU A 138 1.45 -4.70 12.19
CA LEU A 138 0.23 -3.89 12.12
C LEU A 138 -0.52 -4.08 10.79
N ILE A 139 0.20 -4.11 9.68
CA ILE A 139 -0.37 -4.32 8.32
C ILE A 139 -0.86 -5.76 8.17
N GLY A 140 -0.14 -6.69 8.73
CA GLY A 140 -0.31 -8.13 8.59
C GLY A 140 0.68 -8.73 7.59
N LEU A 141 1.43 -9.74 8.05
CA LEU A 141 2.54 -10.32 7.29
C LEU A 141 2.09 -10.99 5.98
N ASP A 142 0.89 -11.54 5.94
CA ASP A 142 0.27 -12.03 4.70
C ASP A 142 0.01 -10.92 3.68
N THR A 143 -0.41 -9.73 4.13
CA THR A 143 -0.58 -8.56 3.27
C THR A 143 0.78 -8.08 2.75
N VAL A 144 1.80 -8.05 3.61
CA VAL A 144 3.17 -7.66 3.24
C VAL A 144 3.74 -8.63 2.20
N THR A 145 3.64 -9.94 2.43
CA THR A 145 4.15 -10.98 1.52
C THR A 145 3.42 -10.94 0.16
N ASN A 146 2.09 -10.77 0.16
CA ASN A 146 1.31 -10.65 -1.07
C ASN A 146 1.70 -9.39 -1.86
N SER A 147 1.92 -8.27 -1.19
CA SER A 147 2.35 -7.02 -1.85
C SER A 147 3.75 -7.15 -2.45
N LEU A 148 4.69 -7.77 -1.74
CA LEU A 148 6.03 -8.07 -2.27
C LEU A 148 5.94 -8.98 -3.49
N GLN A 149 5.06 -9.98 -3.49
CA GLN A 149 4.85 -10.86 -4.63
C GLN A 149 4.32 -10.09 -5.85
N VAL A 150 3.34 -9.19 -5.65
CA VAL A 150 2.82 -8.34 -6.74
C VAL A 150 3.92 -7.43 -7.31
N LEU A 151 4.74 -6.83 -6.44
CA LEU A 151 5.87 -6.01 -6.86
C LEU A 151 6.92 -6.83 -7.63
N TYR A 152 7.26 -8.02 -7.13
CA TYR A 152 8.19 -8.93 -7.78
C TYR A 152 7.68 -9.37 -9.17
N ASP A 153 6.41 -9.75 -9.27
CA ASP A 153 5.81 -10.18 -10.53
C ASP A 153 5.75 -9.07 -11.58
N LYS A 154 5.54 -7.84 -11.13
CA LYS A 154 5.50 -6.69 -12.03
C LYS A 154 6.89 -6.23 -12.49
N TYR A 155 7.83 -6.10 -11.56
CA TYR A 155 9.15 -5.53 -11.87
C TYR A 155 10.19 -6.58 -12.27
N LYS A 156 9.96 -7.86 -11.92
CA LYS A 156 10.91 -8.98 -12.09
C LYS A 156 12.29 -8.69 -11.48
N ASP A 157 12.34 -7.80 -10.50
CA ASP A 157 13.56 -7.37 -9.82
C ASP A 157 13.71 -8.14 -8.51
N LYS A 158 14.88 -8.75 -8.32
CA LYS A 158 15.22 -9.58 -7.14
C LYS A 158 15.08 -8.83 -5.81
N LYS A 159 15.18 -7.48 -5.80
CA LYS A 159 14.99 -6.69 -4.57
C LYS A 159 13.60 -6.84 -3.92
N PHE A 160 12.59 -7.25 -4.71
CA PHE A 160 11.24 -7.54 -4.20
C PHE A 160 11.04 -9.00 -3.79
N ARG A 161 12.08 -9.84 -3.86
CA ARG A 161 11.99 -11.23 -3.42
C ARG A 161 11.70 -11.26 -1.92
N CYS A 162 10.57 -11.84 -1.56
CA CYS A 162 10.12 -11.93 -0.18
C CYS A 162 11.10 -12.77 0.67
N CYS A 163 11.45 -12.27 1.85
CA CYS A 163 12.28 -12.95 2.83
C CYS A 163 11.65 -14.32 3.20
N PRO A 164 12.46 -15.40 3.28
CA PRO A 164 11.98 -16.72 3.70
C PRO A 164 11.27 -16.68 5.06
N LEU A 165 11.80 -15.95 6.04
CA LEU A 165 11.21 -15.81 7.37
C LEU A 165 9.75 -15.32 7.31
N LEU A 166 9.46 -14.28 6.50
CA LEU A 166 8.09 -13.79 6.35
C LEU A 166 7.15 -14.86 5.80
N LYS A 167 7.62 -15.64 4.82
CA LYS A 167 6.82 -16.74 4.24
C LYS A 167 6.54 -17.83 5.25
N ASP A 168 7.53 -18.18 6.07
CA ASP A 168 7.40 -19.22 7.09
C ASP A 168 6.45 -18.78 8.21
N MET A 169 6.57 -17.53 8.68
CA MET A 169 5.63 -16.94 9.64
C MET A 169 4.18 -16.98 9.13
N VAL A 170 3.97 -16.60 7.87
CA VAL A 170 2.63 -16.67 7.25
C VAL A 170 2.10 -18.11 7.19
N ARG A 171 2.94 -19.11 6.87
CA ARG A 171 2.54 -20.52 6.82
C ARG A 171 2.06 -21.05 8.17
N VAL A 172 2.63 -20.56 9.28
CA VAL A 172 2.23 -20.98 10.63
C VAL A 172 1.21 -20.04 11.27
N ASN A 173 0.56 -19.20 10.46
CA ASN A 173 -0.47 -18.22 10.87
C ASN A 173 0.02 -17.17 11.90
N GLU A 174 1.31 -16.87 11.91
CA GLU A 174 1.88 -15.75 12.66
C GLU A 174 1.80 -14.48 11.79
N LEU A 175 0.62 -13.84 11.77
CA LEU A 175 0.30 -12.77 10.83
C LEU A 175 0.44 -11.36 11.43
N GLY A 176 0.96 -11.23 12.64
CA GLY A 176 1.05 -9.98 13.37
C GLY A 176 -0.15 -9.75 14.30
N ARG A 177 -0.53 -8.48 14.50
CA ARG A 177 -1.58 -8.09 15.46
C ARG A 177 -2.90 -8.83 15.27
N LYS A 178 -3.31 -9.06 14.05
CA LYS A 178 -4.61 -9.71 13.76
C LYS A 178 -4.68 -11.18 14.16
N SER A 179 -3.55 -11.85 14.36
CA SER A 179 -3.49 -13.24 14.83
C SER A 179 -2.90 -13.35 16.25
N GLY A 180 -2.64 -12.24 16.94
CA GLY A 180 -2.04 -12.18 18.27
C GLY A 180 -0.53 -12.44 18.29
N LYS A 181 0.06 -12.83 17.15
CA LYS A 181 1.51 -13.11 17.04
C LYS A 181 2.04 -12.78 15.66
N GLY A 182 3.21 -12.17 15.63
CA GLY A 182 4.04 -11.90 14.46
C GLY A 182 5.49 -11.85 14.90
N PHE A 183 6.22 -10.81 14.54
CA PHE A 183 7.53 -10.51 15.14
C PHE A 183 7.41 -10.25 16.64
N TYR A 184 6.26 -9.74 17.07
CA TYR A 184 5.90 -9.51 18.48
C TYR A 184 4.69 -10.34 18.89
N ARG A 185 4.43 -10.36 20.19
CA ARG A 185 3.21 -10.93 20.77
C ARG A 185 2.25 -9.80 21.12
N TYR A 186 0.97 -10.00 20.86
CA TYR A 186 -0.11 -9.04 21.10
C TYR A 186 -1.21 -9.71 21.93
N GLU A 187 -1.72 -8.99 22.89
CA GLU A 187 -2.97 -9.40 23.58
C GLU A 187 -4.13 -9.22 22.60
N VAL A 188 -4.91 -10.25 22.39
CA VAL A 188 -6.07 -10.31 21.48
C VAL A 188 -7.35 -10.13 22.26
#